data_521ca3401abea59cc2f0dd0eab9225a9
#
_entry.id   521ca3401abea59cc2f0dd0eab9225a9
#
_cell.length_a   1.000
_cell.length_b   1.000
_cell.length_c   1.000
_cell.angle_alpha   90.00
_cell.angle_beta   90.00
_cell.angle_gamma   90.00
#
_symmetry.space_group_name_H-M   'P 1'
#
loop_
_entity.id
_entity.type
_entity.pdbx_description
1 polymer ?
#
loop_
_entity_poly.entity_id
_entity_poly.type
_entity_poly.pdbx_seq_one_letter_code
_entity_poly.pdbx_strand_id
1 'polypeptide(L)'
;DEVLVNNCFSNFKPEVVVHSAASYKDPEDWEEDSKTNVLGSIHVARAAKINGVCRLINFQTALCYGRPQQLPIPLTHPTAPFTSYGITKTAGEQFMLLSGIPTLTLRIANVTGPRLAIGPIPTFYKRLKTGQNCFCSDTSRDFLDMSDFLSFMDIAIKLDKPTGTFN
;
A
#
# COMPACT_ATOMS: atom_id res chain seq x y z
N ASP A 1 -13.56 1.79 -12.10
CA ASP A 1 -14.73 2.49 -12.60
C ASP A 1 -15.11 3.62 -11.64
N GLU A 2 -15.04 4.88 -12.10
CA GLU A 2 -15.30 6.08 -11.29
C GLU A 2 -16.75 6.15 -10.79
N VAL A 3 -17.71 5.74 -11.64
CA VAL A 3 -19.14 5.79 -11.30
C VAL A 3 -19.44 4.81 -10.15
N LEU A 4 -18.89 3.61 -10.20
CA LEU A 4 -19.09 2.62 -9.15
C LEU A 4 -18.46 3.08 -7.82
N VAL A 5 -17.27 3.68 -7.87
CA VAL A 5 -16.63 4.24 -6.67
C VAL A 5 -17.48 5.36 -6.08
N ASN A 6 -17.92 6.33 -6.89
CA ASN A 6 -18.77 7.41 -6.42
C ASN A 6 -20.09 6.92 -5.82
N ASN A 7 -20.75 5.96 -6.46
CA ASN A 7 -21.99 5.37 -5.93
C ASN A 7 -21.77 4.67 -4.58
N CYS A 8 -20.65 3.96 -4.44
CA CYS A 8 -20.27 3.33 -3.17
C CYS A 8 -20.14 4.38 -2.05
N PHE A 9 -19.40 5.45 -2.30
CA PHE A 9 -19.21 6.52 -1.31
C PHE A 9 -20.51 7.26 -0.97
N SER A 10 -21.31 7.59 -1.97
CA SER A 10 -22.59 8.29 -1.76
C SER A 10 -23.59 7.46 -0.96
N ASN A 11 -23.61 6.15 -1.15
CA ASN A 11 -24.51 5.24 -0.44
C ASN A 11 -24.02 4.95 0.98
N PHE A 12 -22.71 4.71 1.17
CA PHE A 12 -22.13 4.30 2.44
C PHE A 12 -21.77 5.49 3.34
N LYS A 13 -21.43 6.65 2.76
CA LYS A 13 -21.01 7.90 3.46
C LYS A 13 -19.93 7.66 4.51
N PRO A 14 -18.76 7.10 4.13
CA PRO A 14 -17.72 6.78 5.09
C PRO A 14 -17.08 8.03 5.68
N GLU A 15 -16.81 8.04 6.98
CA GLU A 15 -15.99 9.07 7.64
C GLU A 15 -14.50 8.80 7.44
N VAL A 16 -14.10 7.52 7.43
CA VAL A 16 -12.72 7.07 7.25
C VAL A 16 -12.65 6.09 6.09
N VAL A 17 -11.67 6.25 5.23
CA VAL A 17 -11.41 5.34 4.10
C VAL A 17 -10.04 4.74 4.21
N VAL A 18 -9.94 3.42 4.19
CA VAL A 18 -8.69 2.67 4.08
C VAL A 18 -8.51 2.20 2.63
N HIS A 19 -7.56 2.81 1.93
CA HIS A 19 -7.26 2.48 0.54
C HIS A 19 -6.11 1.45 0.49
N SER A 20 -6.48 0.18 0.38
CA SER A 20 -5.56 -0.95 0.29
C SER A 20 -5.55 -1.63 -1.08
N ALA A 21 -6.36 -1.15 -2.02
CA ALA A 21 -6.43 -1.72 -3.36
C ALA A 21 -5.10 -1.53 -4.11
N ALA A 22 -4.65 -2.60 -4.77
CA ALA A 22 -3.44 -2.57 -5.58
C ALA A 22 -3.42 -3.68 -6.63
N SER A 23 -2.83 -3.39 -7.78
CA SER A 23 -2.33 -4.37 -8.74
C SER A 23 -0.83 -4.53 -8.53
N TYR A 24 -0.32 -5.78 -8.59
CA TYR A 24 1.09 -6.11 -8.37
C TYR A 24 1.46 -7.53 -8.84
N LYS A 25 0.54 -8.23 -9.51
CA LYS A 25 0.71 -9.67 -9.82
C LYS A 25 1.64 -9.94 -10.98
N ASP A 26 1.54 -9.12 -12.02
CA ASP A 26 2.36 -9.21 -13.22
C ASP A 26 3.22 -7.96 -13.35
N PRO A 27 4.56 -8.06 -13.20
CA PRO A 27 5.46 -6.91 -13.27
C PRO A 27 5.52 -6.26 -14.66
N GLU A 28 5.05 -6.94 -15.70
CA GLU A 28 5.03 -6.43 -17.08
C GLU A 28 3.66 -5.82 -17.46
N ASP A 29 2.62 -6.00 -16.67
CA ASP A 29 1.30 -5.40 -16.91
C ASP A 29 1.22 -3.97 -16.34
N TRP A 30 1.98 -3.08 -16.96
CA TRP A 30 2.06 -1.67 -16.57
C TRP A 30 0.73 -0.93 -16.72
N GLU A 31 -0.09 -1.40 -17.66
CA GLU A 31 -1.42 -0.81 -17.91
C GLU A 31 -2.38 -1.10 -16.75
N GLU A 32 -2.43 -2.35 -16.29
CA GLU A 32 -3.25 -2.73 -15.14
C GLU A 32 -2.76 -2.07 -13.84
N ASP A 33 -1.45 -2.01 -13.64
CA ASP A 33 -0.86 -1.26 -12.53
C ASP A 33 -1.27 0.21 -12.55
N SER A 34 -1.23 0.85 -13.72
CA SER A 34 -1.61 2.26 -13.88
C SER A 34 -3.11 2.48 -13.67
N LYS A 35 -3.96 1.58 -14.19
CA LYS A 35 -5.41 1.65 -14.00
C LYS A 35 -5.79 1.49 -12.53
N THR A 36 -5.21 0.50 -11.85
CA THR A 36 -5.57 0.18 -10.47
C THR A 36 -4.89 1.12 -9.48
N ASN A 37 -3.57 1.27 -9.57
CA ASN A 37 -2.81 1.99 -8.53
C ASN A 37 -2.86 3.50 -8.71
N VAL A 38 -2.94 4.02 -9.94
CA VAL A 38 -2.99 5.47 -10.19
C VAL A 38 -4.43 5.93 -10.36
N LEU A 39 -5.12 5.45 -11.40
CA LEU A 39 -6.46 5.92 -11.73
C LEU A 39 -7.46 5.53 -10.62
N GLY A 40 -7.35 4.32 -10.06
CA GLY A 40 -8.13 3.89 -8.90
C GLY A 40 -7.94 4.81 -7.70
N SER A 41 -6.69 5.21 -7.40
CA SER A 41 -6.40 6.16 -6.31
C SER A 41 -7.01 7.54 -6.58
N ILE A 42 -6.98 8.03 -7.84
CA ILE A 42 -7.61 9.29 -8.23
C ILE A 42 -9.14 9.22 -7.97
N HIS A 43 -9.79 8.14 -8.40
CA HIS A 43 -11.23 7.97 -8.21
C HIS A 43 -11.61 7.95 -6.73
N VAL A 44 -10.85 7.21 -5.90
CA VAL A 44 -11.06 7.16 -4.44
C VAL A 44 -10.84 8.53 -3.80
N ALA A 45 -9.76 9.23 -4.14
CA ALA A 45 -9.45 10.55 -3.60
C ALA A 45 -10.55 11.60 -3.96
N ARG A 46 -11.03 11.58 -5.21
CA ARG A 46 -12.12 12.46 -5.66
C ARG A 46 -13.44 12.13 -4.97
N ALA A 47 -13.83 10.86 -4.95
CA ALA A 47 -15.04 10.42 -4.28
C ALA A 47 -15.02 10.76 -2.79
N ALA A 48 -13.90 10.53 -2.12
CA ALA A 48 -13.71 10.89 -0.72
C ALA A 48 -13.91 12.40 -0.48
N LYS A 49 -13.32 13.24 -1.34
CA LYS A 49 -13.45 14.70 -1.24
C LYS A 49 -14.90 15.17 -1.44
N ILE A 50 -15.58 14.65 -2.47
CA ILE A 50 -16.97 15.02 -2.79
C ILE A 50 -17.92 14.60 -1.66
N ASN A 51 -17.68 13.46 -1.02
CA ASN A 51 -18.54 12.89 0.02
C ASN A 51 -18.15 13.28 1.46
N GLY A 52 -17.20 14.21 1.63
CA GLY A 52 -16.86 14.77 2.95
C GLY A 52 -16.14 13.77 3.87
N VAL A 53 -15.35 12.86 3.32
CA VAL A 53 -14.52 11.94 4.10
C VAL A 53 -13.57 12.73 5.00
N CYS A 54 -13.51 12.38 6.28
CA CYS A 54 -12.71 13.11 7.27
C CYS A 54 -11.25 12.63 7.31
N ARG A 55 -10.98 11.36 6.91
CA ARG A 55 -9.65 10.76 6.97
C ARG A 55 -9.43 9.73 5.87
N LEU A 56 -8.26 9.80 5.24
CA LEU A 56 -7.75 8.75 4.35
C LEU A 56 -6.59 8.00 5.02
N ILE A 57 -6.56 6.69 4.86
CA ILE A 57 -5.42 5.85 5.19
C ILE A 57 -5.00 5.14 3.91
N ASN A 58 -3.82 5.49 3.41
CA ASN A 58 -3.30 4.98 2.15
C ASN A 58 -2.20 3.94 2.39
N PHE A 59 -2.42 2.72 1.94
CA PHE A 59 -1.39 1.68 1.96
C PHE A 59 -0.46 1.88 0.77
N GLN A 60 0.73 2.36 1.06
CA GLN A 60 1.84 2.55 0.14
C GLN A 60 2.86 1.43 0.38
N THR A 61 3.89 1.37 -0.42
CA THR A 61 4.95 0.36 -0.35
C THR A 61 6.32 0.98 -0.10
N ALA A 62 7.17 0.28 0.64
CA ALA A 62 8.59 0.64 0.78
C ALA A 62 9.34 0.62 -0.57
N LEU A 63 8.80 -0.04 -1.61
CA LEU A 63 9.39 -0.02 -2.96
C LEU A 63 9.38 1.37 -3.61
N CYS A 64 8.66 2.35 -3.04
CA CYS A 64 8.73 3.75 -3.47
C CYS A 64 10.15 4.33 -3.33
N TYR A 65 10.96 3.82 -2.41
CA TYR A 65 12.34 4.28 -2.22
C TYR A 65 13.34 3.73 -3.24
N GLY A 66 12.96 2.66 -3.95
CA GLY A 66 13.86 2.00 -4.89
C GLY A 66 14.99 1.27 -4.19
N ARG A 67 16.25 1.64 -4.50
CA ARG A 67 17.44 1.11 -3.84
C ARG A 67 17.89 2.08 -2.75
N PRO A 68 17.61 1.79 -1.46
CA PRO A 68 17.93 2.72 -0.40
C PRO A 68 19.46 2.81 -0.20
N GLN A 69 19.92 4.01 0.11
CA GLN A 69 21.33 4.27 0.42
C GLN A 69 21.67 4.06 1.89
N GLN A 70 20.65 4.00 2.74
CA GLN A 70 20.76 3.89 4.20
C GLN A 70 19.65 3.01 4.78
N LEU A 71 19.97 2.23 5.78
CA LEU A 71 19.03 1.45 6.59
C LEU A 71 19.21 1.77 8.08
N PRO A 72 18.14 1.95 8.86
CA PRO A 72 16.74 2.08 8.42
C PRO A 72 16.54 3.25 7.45
N ILE A 73 15.56 3.13 6.55
CA ILE A 73 15.27 4.18 5.56
C ILE A 73 14.61 5.36 6.25
N PRO A 74 15.22 6.57 6.27
CA PRO A 74 14.58 7.74 6.85
C PRO A 74 13.46 8.26 5.93
N LEU A 75 12.42 8.89 6.51
CA LEU A 75 11.33 9.50 5.73
C LEU A 75 11.80 10.60 4.75
N THR A 76 12.96 11.19 5.03
CA THR A 76 13.60 12.20 4.16
C THR A 76 14.31 11.60 2.95
N HIS A 77 14.43 10.26 2.88
CA HIS A 77 15.02 9.61 1.71
C HIS A 77 14.16 9.87 0.48
N PRO A 78 14.76 10.26 -0.66
CA PRO A 78 14.01 10.51 -1.89
C PRO A 78 13.33 9.24 -2.39
N THR A 79 12.14 9.39 -2.96
CA THR A 79 11.48 8.30 -3.68
C THR A 79 12.08 8.15 -5.06
N ALA A 80 12.53 6.94 -5.40
CA ALA A 80 13.15 6.59 -6.68
C ALA A 80 12.76 5.16 -7.11
N PRO A 81 11.45 4.88 -7.27
CA PRO A 81 10.98 3.55 -7.63
C PRO A 81 11.45 3.15 -9.02
N PHE A 82 11.77 1.86 -9.21
CA PHE A 82 12.22 1.31 -10.49
C PHE A 82 11.38 0.12 -10.98
N THR A 83 10.27 -0.19 -10.29
CA THR A 83 9.30 -1.20 -10.72
C THR A 83 7.98 -0.51 -11.07
N SER A 84 7.22 -1.08 -12.01
CA SER A 84 5.87 -0.57 -12.36
C SER A 84 5.00 -0.38 -11.11
N TYR A 85 4.96 -1.38 -10.25
CA TYR A 85 4.24 -1.31 -8.98
C TYR A 85 4.71 -0.14 -8.09
N GLY A 86 6.02 0.01 -7.88
CA GLY A 86 6.58 1.10 -7.07
C GLY A 86 6.26 2.47 -7.65
N ILE A 87 6.40 2.64 -8.98
CA ILE A 87 6.12 3.88 -9.69
C ILE A 87 4.64 4.26 -9.56
N THR A 88 3.75 3.33 -9.88
CA THR A 88 2.29 3.58 -9.87
C THR A 88 1.74 3.79 -8.46
N LYS A 89 2.23 3.05 -7.46
CA LYS A 89 1.88 3.30 -6.05
C LYS A 89 2.37 4.66 -5.57
N THR A 90 3.57 5.09 -6.00
CA THR A 90 4.09 6.43 -5.65
C THR A 90 3.26 7.54 -6.29
N ALA A 91 2.85 7.38 -7.55
CA ALA A 91 1.94 8.32 -8.19
C ALA A 91 0.57 8.37 -7.47
N GLY A 92 -0.01 7.21 -7.11
CA GLY A 92 -1.24 7.12 -6.34
C GLY A 92 -1.15 7.85 -4.98
N GLU A 93 -0.03 7.70 -4.26
CA GLU A 93 0.23 8.44 -3.01
C GLU A 93 0.10 9.95 -3.21
N GLN A 94 0.71 10.48 -4.28
CA GLN A 94 0.67 11.92 -4.55
C GLN A 94 -0.76 12.41 -4.82
N PHE A 95 -1.59 11.64 -5.52
CA PHE A 95 -2.99 11.99 -5.73
C PHE A 95 -3.83 11.93 -4.45
N MET A 96 -3.56 10.97 -3.56
CA MET A 96 -4.19 10.93 -2.24
C MET A 96 -3.86 12.20 -1.43
N LEU A 97 -2.60 12.60 -1.38
CA LEU A 97 -2.15 13.82 -0.70
C LEU A 97 -2.73 15.09 -1.34
N LEU A 98 -2.82 15.14 -2.68
CA LEU A 98 -3.38 16.26 -3.42
C LEU A 98 -4.87 16.46 -3.15
N SER A 99 -5.60 15.46 -2.64
CA SER A 99 -7.01 15.59 -2.27
C SER A 99 -7.27 16.68 -1.23
N GLY A 100 -6.26 16.95 -0.39
CA GLY A 100 -6.35 17.87 0.74
C GLY A 100 -7.08 17.30 1.96
N ILE A 101 -7.50 16.02 1.91
CA ILE A 101 -8.09 15.32 3.05
C ILE A 101 -6.96 14.91 4.01
N PRO A 102 -7.15 15.00 5.35
CA PRO A 102 -6.20 14.47 6.31
C PRO A 102 -5.82 13.01 5.99
N THR A 103 -4.60 12.78 5.52
CA THR A 103 -4.15 11.48 5.00
C THR A 103 -3.02 10.92 5.84
N LEU A 104 -3.15 9.65 6.23
CA LEU A 104 -2.08 8.81 6.76
C LEU A 104 -1.59 7.90 5.63
N THR A 105 -0.34 8.06 5.21
CA THR A 105 0.29 7.17 4.24
C THR A 105 1.26 6.24 4.95
N LEU A 106 1.10 4.95 4.74
CA LEU A 106 1.94 3.90 5.32
C LEU A 106 2.78 3.26 4.22
N ARG A 107 4.09 3.50 4.22
CA ARG A 107 5.06 2.88 3.29
C ARG A 107 5.51 1.53 3.84
N ILE A 108 4.60 0.56 3.72
CA ILE A 108 4.67 -0.73 4.39
C ILE A 108 5.71 -1.63 3.71
N ALA A 109 6.48 -2.37 4.52
CA ALA A 109 7.31 -3.48 4.09
C ALA A 109 6.46 -4.74 3.83
N ASN A 110 7.02 -5.95 4.00
CA ASN A 110 6.27 -7.17 3.75
C ASN A 110 5.43 -7.53 4.98
N VAL A 111 4.12 -7.39 4.88
CA VAL A 111 3.22 -7.88 5.93
C VAL A 111 3.08 -9.40 5.79
N THR A 112 3.27 -10.12 6.90
CA THR A 112 3.21 -11.59 6.94
C THR A 112 2.23 -12.06 7.99
N GLY A 113 1.55 -13.19 7.72
CA GLY A 113 0.57 -13.74 8.64
C GLY A 113 -0.27 -14.84 8.03
N PRO A 114 -1.30 -15.31 8.72
CA PRO A 114 -2.22 -16.32 8.23
C PRO A 114 -2.82 -15.95 6.87
N ARG A 115 -2.94 -16.94 5.98
CA ARG A 115 -3.46 -16.79 4.61
C ARG A 115 -2.57 -16.01 3.64
N LEU A 116 -1.34 -15.67 3.99
CA LEU A 116 -0.38 -15.14 3.03
C LEU A 116 -0.09 -16.20 1.95
N ALA A 117 -0.43 -15.87 0.69
CA ALA A 117 -0.34 -16.83 -0.42
C ALA A 117 0.91 -16.66 -1.29
N ILE A 118 1.52 -15.49 -1.25
CA ILE A 118 2.65 -15.08 -2.11
C ILE A 118 3.81 -14.52 -1.30
N GLY A 119 4.98 -14.47 -1.90
CA GLY A 119 6.20 -13.97 -1.27
C GLY A 119 7.13 -15.09 -0.80
N PRO A 120 8.30 -14.74 -0.23
CA PRO A 120 9.33 -15.73 0.10
C PRO A 120 8.89 -16.74 1.16
N ILE A 121 8.25 -16.29 2.23
CA ILE A 121 7.84 -17.18 3.35
C ILE A 121 6.93 -18.32 2.87
N PRO A 122 5.76 -18.07 2.25
CA PRO A 122 4.91 -19.18 1.79
C PRO A 122 5.54 -19.99 0.66
N THR A 123 6.37 -19.38 -0.18
CA THR A 123 7.09 -20.09 -1.24
C THR A 123 8.08 -21.07 -0.64
N PHE A 124 8.91 -20.65 0.31
CA PHE A 124 9.88 -21.51 0.99
C PHE A 124 9.18 -22.62 1.77
N TYR A 125 8.12 -22.30 2.51
CA TYR A 125 7.32 -23.29 3.22
C TYR A 125 6.80 -24.38 2.29
N LYS A 126 6.18 -24.01 1.16
CA LYS A 126 5.66 -24.99 0.17
C LYS A 126 6.77 -25.87 -0.40
N ARG A 127 7.89 -25.26 -0.82
CA ARG A 127 9.00 -25.99 -1.43
C ARG A 127 9.65 -26.97 -0.43
N LEU A 128 9.92 -26.50 0.79
CA LEU A 128 10.51 -27.35 1.84
C LEU A 128 9.56 -28.50 2.21
N LYS A 129 8.26 -28.23 2.34
CA LYS A 129 7.25 -29.27 2.63
C LYS A 129 7.18 -30.36 1.56
N THR A 130 7.50 -30.03 0.32
CA THR A 130 7.51 -30.98 -0.82
C THR A 130 8.90 -31.50 -1.18
N GLY A 131 9.92 -31.28 -0.33
CA GLY A 131 11.29 -31.72 -0.55
C GLY A 131 12.02 -31.01 -1.70
N GLN A 132 11.53 -29.83 -2.12
CA GLN A 132 12.14 -29.04 -3.18
C GLN A 132 13.17 -28.05 -2.61
N ASN A 133 14.23 -27.81 -3.38
CA ASN A 133 15.23 -26.81 -3.03
C ASN A 133 14.65 -25.39 -3.09
N CYS A 134 15.03 -24.54 -2.11
CA CYS A 134 14.76 -23.12 -2.14
C CYS A 134 15.89 -22.35 -2.82
N PHE A 135 15.52 -21.41 -3.66
CA PHE A 135 16.49 -20.43 -4.16
C PHE A 135 16.60 -19.30 -3.14
N CYS A 136 17.81 -19.08 -2.64
CA CYS A 136 18.14 -18.00 -1.72
C CYS A 136 19.11 -17.03 -2.40
N SER A 137 18.73 -15.75 -2.44
CA SER A 137 19.63 -14.66 -2.83
C SER A 137 20.20 -13.98 -1.57
N ASP A 138 21.33 -13.33 -1.71
CA ASP A 138 21.91 -12.50 -0.63
C ASP A 138 21.10 -11.18 -0.52
N THR A 139 19.96 -11.28 0.13
CA THR A 139 19.03 -10.14 0.31
C THR A 139 18.43 -10.17 1.71
N SER A 140 18.33 -9.00 2.31
CA SER A 140 17.57 -8.79 3.55
C SER A 140 16.18 -8.28 3.20
N ARG A 141 15.18 -8.71 3.98
CA ARG A 141 13.80 -8.23 3.85
C ARG A 141 13.25 -7.93 5.24
N ASP A 142 12.50 -6.88 5.31
CA ASP A 142 11.76 -6.50 6.49
C ASP A 142 10.37 -7.15 6.48
N PHE A 143 9.95 -7.69 7.62
CA PHE A 143 8.65 -8.34 7.79
C PHE A 143 7.92 -7.75 8.99
N LEU A 144 6.65 -7.41 8.76
CA LEU A 144 5.73 -6.96 9.79
C LEU A 144 4.68 -8.04 10.02
N ASP A 145 4.51 -8.49 11.26
CA ASP A 145 3.46 -9.46 11.58
C ASP A 145 2.06 -8.85 11.41
N MET A 146 1.13 -9.63 10.88
CA MET A 146 -0.25 -9.19 10.64
C MET A 146 -0.96 -8.79 11.94
N SER A 147 -0.67 -9.42 13.08
CA SER A 147 -1.29 -9.07 14.36
C SER A 147 -0.84 -7.70 14.84
N ASP A 148 0.45 -7.38 14.66
CA ASP A 148 1.00 -6.06 15.01
C ASP A 148 0.45 -4.99 14.07
N PHE A 149 0.38 -5.30 12.77
CA PHE A 149 -0.23 -4.41 11.79
C PHE A 149 -1.69 -4.10 12.10
N LEU A 150 -2.50 -5.10 12.46
CA LEU A 150 -3.90 -4.90 12.83
C LEU A 150 -4.04 -4.09 14.12
N SER A 151 -3.21 -4.37 15.12
CA SER A 151 -3.18 -3.60 16.37
C SER A 151 -2.84 -2.12 16.11
N PHE A 152 -1.92 -1.86 15.20
CA PHE A 152 -1.63 -0.49 14.74
C PHE A 152 -2.83 0.12 14.01
N MET A 153 -3.49 -0.63 13.13
CA MET A 153 -4.65 -0.14 12.37
C MET A 153 -5.83 0.22 13.27
N ASP A 154 -6.06 -0.51 14.36
CA ASP A 154 -7.09 -0.19 15.36
C ASP A 154 -6.89 1.20 16.00
N ILE A 155 -5.66 1.67 16.04
CA ILE A 155 -5.31 3.02 16.48
C ILE A 155 -5.41 4.02 15.31
N ALA A 156 -4.87 3.64 14.15
CA ALA A 156 -4.73 4.50 13.00
C ALA A 156 -6.06 4.99 12.39
N ILE A 157 -7.13 4.18 12.52
CA ILE A 157 -8.47 4.54 12.01
C ILE A 157 -9.16 5.66 12.79
N LYS A 158 -8.67 6.01 13.99
CA LYS A 158 -9.27 7.07 14.82
C LYS A 158 -8.97 8.45 14.24
N LEU A 159 -9.96 9.33 14.26
CA LEU A 159 -9.87 10.66 13.62
C LEU A 159 -8.87 11.61 14.30
N ASP A 160 -8.63 11.42 15.61
CA ASP A 160 -7.73 12.25 16.42
C ASP A 160 -6.24 11.89 16.27
N LYS A 161 -5.91 10.90 15.45
CA LYS A 161 -4.54 10.42 15.29
C LYS A 161 -3.77 11.19 14.21
N PRO A 162 -2.42 11.22 14.31
CA PRO A 162 -1.58 11.93 13.36
C PRO A 162 -1.83 11.53 11.90
N THR A 163 -1.62 12.48 11.02
CA THR A 163 -1.56 12.30 9.56
C THR A 163 -0.13 12.48 9.09
N GLY A 164 0.11 12.21 7.83
CA GLY A 164 1.43 12.28 7.23
C GLY A 164 1.92 10.93 6.73
N THR A 165 3.19 10.84 6.40
CA THR A 165 3.82 9.62 5.86
C THR A 165 4.64 8.94 6.94
N PHE A 166 4.54 7.61 7.01
CA PHE A 166 5.27 6.75 7.95
C PHE A 166 5.80 5.50 7.22
N ASN A 167 6.93 5.00 7.73
CA ASN A 167 7.52 3.72 7.31
C ASN A 167 7.09 2.60 8.26
#